data_800c6fff9da67b98ee8022de18c61416
#
_entry.id   800c6fff9da67b98ee8022de18c61416
#
_cell.length_a   1.000
_cell.length_b   1.000
_cell.length_c   1.000
_cell.angle_alpha   90.00
_cell.angle_beta   90.00
_cell.angle_gamma   90.00
#
_symmetry.space_group_name_H-M   'P 1'
#
loop_
_entity.id
_entity.type
_entity.pdbx_description
1 polymer ?
#
loop_
_entity_poly.entity_id
_entity_poly.type
_entity_poly.pdbx_seq_one_letter_code
_entity_poly.pdbx_strand_id
1 'polypeptide(L)'
;MKPFILLLKIQLLGLFGINKTLHADPAKAKRTLALAALVVAAVVLFASAYSAGVAQGLVQIGLAEAVPLVAVLVGAIAGAVAAFLKTNGVLFGFKDYDLVMSLPVPTSSVVLSRIASLYAMSLLFGVLVMVPAFAVYASAAGVSAVGVACMALSIVLAPLLPLAAA
;
A
#
# COMPACT_ATOMS: atom_id res chain seq x y z
N MET A 1 -5.12 -13.16 -20.83
CA MET A 1 -4.53 -13.09 -19.46
C MET A 1 -3.07 -12.67 -19.43
N LYS A 2 -2.22 -13.07 -20.40
CA LYS A 2 -0.79 -12.66 -20.45
C LYS A 2 -0.54 -11.13 -20.49
N PRO A 3 -1.29 -10.30 -21.29
CA PRO A 3 -1.02 -8.86 -21.35
C PRO A 3 -1.33 -8.12 -20.05
N PHE A 4 -2.39 -8.52 -19.32
CA PHE A 4 -2.73 -7.93 -18.02
C PHE A 4 -1.65 -8.13 -16.97
N ILE A 5 -1.13 -9.36 -16.85
CA ILE A 5 -0.07 -9.69 -15.88
C ILE A 5 1.22 -8.94 -16.20
N LEU A 6 1.56 -8.79 -17.48
CA LEU A 6 2.72 -8.01 -17.94
C LEU A 6 2.57 -6.52 -17.60
N LEU A 7 1.41 -5.92 -17.89
CA LEU A 7 1.12 -4.53 -17.54
C LEU A 7 1.16 -4.29 -16.03
N LEU A 8 0.57 -5.19 -15.25
CA LEU A 8 0.61 -5.12 -13.79
C LEU A 8 2.04 -5.21 -13.26
N LYS A 9 2.84 -6.12 -13.78
CA LYS A 9 4.25 -6.28 -13.41
C LYS A 9 5.07 -5.03 -13.73
N ILE A 10 4.89 -4.44 -14.91
CA ILE A 10 5.60 -3.21 -15.33
C ILE A 10 5.17 -2.03 -14.45
N GLN A 11 3.89 -1.91 -14.11
CA GLN A 11 3.39 -0.86 -13.23
C GLN A 11 3.90 -1.01 -11.79
N LEU A 12 3.95 -2.23 -11.26
CA LEU A 12 4.50 -2.51 -9.93
C LEU A 12 6.02 -2.27 -9.87
N LEU A 13 6.77 -2.66 -10.90
CA LEU A 13 8.20 -2.35 -11.00
C LEU A 13 8.48 -0.86 -11.19
N GLY A 14 7.61 -0.17 -11.93
CA GLY A 14 7.66 1.29 -12.11
C GLY A 14 7.42 2.07 -10.82
N LEU A 15 6.65 1.51 -9.88
CA LEU A 15 6.41 2.08 -8.54
C LEU A 15 7.70 2.31 -7.75
N PHE A 16 8.63 1.39 -7.85
CA PHE A 16 9.91 1.44 -7.13
C PHE A 16 11.01 2.18 -7.89
N GLY A 17 10.71 2.75 -9.09
CA GLY A 17 11.69 3.50 -9.89
C GLY A 17 12.92 2.69 -10.35
N ILE A 18 12.87 1.36 -10.19
CA ILE A 18 14.00 0.45 -10.41
C ILE A 18 14.45 0.45 -11.87
N ASN A 19 13.54 0.74 -12.79
CA ASN A 19 13.81 0.65 -14.24
C ASN A 19 14.78 1.73 -14.76
N LYS A 20 14.85 2.90 -14.12
CA LYS A 20 15.79 3.97 -14.50
C LYS A 20 17.21 3.77 -13.96
N THR A 21 17.33 3.06 -12.83
CA THR A 21 18.63 2.87 -12.15
C THR A 21 19.39 1.66 -12.68
N LEU A 22 18.72 0.67 -13.26
CA LEU A 22 19.34 -0.54 -13.80
C LEU A 22 20.17 -0.30 -15.08
N HIS A 23 19.92 0.80 -15.82
CA HIS A 23 20.64 1.13 -17.06
C HIS A 23 21.74 2.20 -16.85
N ALA A 24 21.93 2.66 -15.63
CA ALA A 24 23.05 3.53 -15.23
C ALA A 24 24.21 2.68 -14.68
N ASP A 25 25.41 3.27 -14.59
CA ASP A 25 26.63 2.64 -14.03
C ASP A 25 26.32 1.71 -12.85
N PRO A 26 26.76 0.43 -12.89
CA PRO A 26 26.37 -0.58 -11.90
C PRO A 26 26.77 -0.24 -10.45
N ALA A 27 27.83 0.55 -10.26
CA ALA A 27 28.25 1.01 -8.94
C ALA A 27 27.34 2.11 -8.37
N LYS A 28 26.92 3.06 -9.20
CA LYS A 28 25.97 4.13 -8.84
C LYS A 28 24.57 3.56 -8.63
N ALA A 29 24.16 2.58 -9.47
CA ALA A 29 22.88 1.90 -9.33
C ALA A 29 22.74 1.18 -7.98
N LYS A 30 23.76 0.42 -7.56
CA LYS A 30 23.78 -0.26 -6.25
C LYS A 30 23.65 0.72 -5.07
N ARG A 31 24.39 1.84 -5.10
CA ARG A 31 24.32 2.85 -4.03
C ARG A 31 22.95 3.52 -3.96
N THR A 32 22.37 3.90 -5.10
CA THR A 32 21.05 4.52 -5.15
C THR A 32 19.97 3.54 -4.70
N LEU A 33 20.07 2.27 -5.11
CA LEU A 33 19.14 1.22 -4.67
C LEU A 33 19.24 0.97 -3.16
N ALA A 34 20.46 0.92 -2.60
CA ALA A 34 20.68 0.75 -1.18
C ALA A 34 20.12 1.94 -0.38
N LEU A 35 20.34 3.18 -0.83
CA LEU A 35 19.76 4.37 -0.21
C LEU A 35 18.23 4.36 -0.28
N ALA A 36 17.64 4.01 -1.42
CA ALA A 36 16.20 3.89 -1.57
C ALA A 36 15.61 2.81 -0.65
N ALA A 37 16.26 1.65 -0.57
CA ALA A 37 15.86 0.58 0.33
C ALA A 37 15.96 0.99 1.80
N LEU A 38 17.00 1.74 2.18
CA LEU A 38 17.17 2.27 3.54
C LEU A 38 16.06 3.27 3.89
N VAL A 39 15.73 4.19 2.99
CA VAL A 39 14.64 5.16 3.19
C VAL A 39 13.30 4.43 3.34
N VAL A 40 13.01 3.46 2.48
CA VAL A 40 11.78 2.65 2.58
C VAL A 40 11.74 1.90 3.91
N ALA A 41 12.84 1.25 4.31
CA ALA A 41 12.93 0.56 5.59
C ALA A 41 12.71 1.51 6.78
N ALA A 42 13.29 2.71 6.75
CA ALA A 42 13.09 3.71 7.79
C ALA A 42 11.62 4.17 7.88
N VAL A 43 10.96 4.40 6.75
CA VAL A 43 9.53 4.77 6.70
C VAL A 43 8.67 3.64 7.25
N VAL A 44 8.95 2.39 6.86
CA VAL A 44 8.24 1.21 7.36
C VAL A 44 8.39 1.07 8.87
N LEU A 45 9.62 1.17 9.38
CA LEU A 45 9.89 1.08 10.82
C LEU A 45 9.22 2.21 11.60
N PHE A 46 9.30 3.44 11.10
CA PHE A 46 8.68 4.59 11.75
C PHE A 46 7.15 4.47 11.79
N ALA A 47 6.53 4.14 10.66
CA ALA A 47 5.07 4.00 10.58
C ALA A 47 4.56 2.84 11.45
N SER A 48 5.26 1.70 11.46
CA SER A 48 4.90 0.55 12.29
C SER A 48 5.09 0.83 13.78
N ALA A 49 6.19 1.48 14.17
CA ALA A 49 6.44 1.86 15.56
C ALA A 49 5.40 2.88 16.05
N TYR A 50 5.06 3.88 15.22
CA TYR A 50 4.04 4.86 15.54
C TYR A 50 2.65 4.20 15.73
N SER A 51 2.26 3.34 14.80
CA SER A 51 1.00 2.60 14.88
C SER A 51 0.91 1.71 16.12
N ALA A 52 1.98 0.96 16.40
CA ALA A 52 2.06 0.15 17.62
C ALA A 52 2.02 1.01 18.89
N GLY A 53 2.70 2.17 18.90
CA GLY A 53 2.69 3.10 20.03
C GLY A 53 1.31 3.67 20.33
N VAL A 54 0.56 4.07 19.31
CA VAL A 54 -0.83 4.53 19.47
C VAL A 54 -1.71 3.40 20.01
N ALA A 55 -1.57 2.18 19.49
CA ALA A 55 -2.33 1.03 19.97
C ALA A 55 -2.00 0.72 21.44
N GLN A 56 -0.72 0.74 21.83
CA GLN A 56 -0.30 0.56 23.22
C GLN A 56 -0.84 1.64 24.14
N GLY A 57 -0.82 2.90 23.70
CA GLY A 57 -1.40 4.02 24.44
C GLY A 57 -2.89 3.82 24.73
N LEU A 58 -3.66 3.38 23.73
CA LEU A 58 -5.09 3.06 23.90
C LEU A 58 -5.31 1.92 24.89
N VAL A 59 -4.49 0.88 24.83
CA VAL A 59 -4.55 -0.25 25.79
C VAL A 59 -4.26 0.22 27.21
N GLN A 60 -3.27 1.07 27.43
CA GLN A 60 -2.88 1.58 28.76
C GLN A 60 -3.97 2.44 29.42
N ILE A 61 -4.75 3.19 28.64
CA ILE A 61 -5.88 3.98 29.16
C ILE A 61 -7.19 3.18 29.27
N GLY A 62 -7.15 1.87 29.06
CA GLY A 62 -8.31 0.97 29.17
C GLY A 62 -9.23 0.96 27.96
N LEU A 63 -8.81 1.55 26.82
CA LEU A 63 -9.58 1.61 25.58
C LEU A 63 -9.10 0.57 24.56
N ALA A 64 -8.76 -0.63 25.01
CA ALA A 64 -8.28 -1.71 24.15
C ALA A 64 -9.26 -2.04 23.01
N GLU A 65 -10.56 -2.02 23.28
CA GLU A 65 -11.61 -2.30 22.29
C GLU A 65 -11.68 -1.27 21.14
N ALA A 66 -11.16 -0.06 21.35
CA ALA A 66 -11.10 0.96 20.34
C ALA A 66 -9.93 0.76 19.34
N VAL A 67 -8.94 -0.06 19.68
CA VAL A 67 -7.74 -0.26 18.84
C VAL A 67 -8.08 -0.74 17.44
N PRO A 68 -8.94 -1.75 17.22
CA PRO A 68 -9.28 -2.20 15.87
C PRO A 68 -9.97 -1.12 15.04
N LEU A 69 -10.86 -0.34 15.66
CA LEU A 69 -11.56 0.76 14.99
C LEU A 69 -10.57 1.84 14.53
N VAL A 70 -9.71 2.29 15.43
CA VAL A 70 -8.69 3.31 15.14
C VAL A 70 -7.71 2.81 14.09
N ALA A 71 -7.27 1.56 14.18
CA ALA A 71 -6.37 0.96 13.21
C ALA A 71 -6.96 0.93 11.79
N VAL A 72 -8.24 0.55 11.66
CA VAL A 72 -8.94 0.54 10.37
C VAL A 72 -9.12 1.95 9.81
N LEU A 73 -9.52 2.91 10.64
CA LEU A 73 -9.68 4.30 10.22
C LEU A 73 -8.37 4.91 9.75
N VAL A 74 -7.31 4.80 10.55
CA VAL A 74 -5.99 5.35 10.19
C VAL A 74 -5.41 4.62 8.99
N GLY A 75 -5.56 3.30 8.91
CA GLY A 75 -5.12 2.51 7.76
C GLY A 75 -5.87 2.87 6.48
N ALA A 76 -7.18 3.08 6.55
CA ALA A 76 -7.99 3.53 5.42
C ALA A 76 -7.58 4.94 4.94
N ILE A 77 -7.36 5.87 5.87
CA ILE A 77 -6.89 7.23 5.55
C ILE A 77 -5.50 7.20 4.92
N ALA A 78 -4.57 6.43 5.49
CA ALA A 78 -3.22 6.26 4.93
C ALA A 78 -3.27 5.68 3.53
N GLY A 79 -4.11 4.66 3.31
CA GLY A 79 -4.35 4.07 2.00
C GLY A 79 -4.98 5.06 1.01
N ALA A 80 -5.93 5.89 1.47
CA ALA A 80 -6.56 6.93 0.66
C ALA A 80 -5.56 7.99 0.20
N VAL A 81 -4.73 8.49 1.11
CA VAL A 81 -3.67 9.46 0.78
C VAL A 81 -2.69 8.88 -0.22
N ALA A 82 -2.25 7.63 -0.01
CA ALA A 82 -1.34 6.94 -0.93
C ALA A 82 -1.96 6.74 -2.32
N ALA A 83 -3.23 6.33 -2.40
CA ALA A 83 -3.98 6.20 -3.64
C ALA A 83 -4.11 7.55 -4.35
N PHE A 84 -4.48 8.61 -3.62
CA PHE A 84 -4.65 9.95 -4.17
C PHE A 84 -3.33 10.53 -4.73
N LEU A 85 -2.23 10.40 -4.00
CA LEU A 85 -0.92 10.86 -4.46
C LEU A 85 -0.48 10.11 -5.73
N LYS A 86 -0.81 8.84 -5.82
CA LYS A 86 -0.51 8.03 -7.01
C LYS A 86 -1.43 8.34 -8.18
N THR A 87 -2.70 8.62 -7.93
CA THR A 87 -3.69 8.97 -8.96
C THR A 87 -3.22 10.16 -9.78
N ASN A 88 -2.67 11.20 -9.16
CA ASN A 88 -2.11 12.36 -9.85
C ASN A 88 -0.97 11.98 -10.82
N GLY A 89 -0.13 10.98 -10.48
CA GLY A 89 0.95 10.53 -11.36
C GLY A 89 0.51 9.56 -12.46
N VAL A 90 -0.51 8.75 -12.21
CA VAL A 90 -0.95 7.66 -13.10
C VAL A 90 -2.06 8.11 -14.06
N LEU A 91 -2.99 8.96 -13.60
CA LEU A 91 -4.13 9.41 -14.40
C LEU A 91 -3.78 10.63 -15.26
N PHE A 92 -2.91 11.53 -14.79
CA PHE A 92 -2.54 12.78 -15.48
C PHE A 92 -1.19 12.72 -16.19
N GLY A 93 -0.51 11.57 -16.20
CA GLY A 93 0.68 11.34 -17.00
C GLY A 93 0.32 11.19 -18.49
N PHE A 94 -0.04 12.31 -19.15
CA PHE A 94 -0.47 12.34 -20.55
C PHE A 94 0.50 11.67 -21.54
N LYS A 95 1.79 11.60 -21.21
CA LYS A 95 2.81 10.97 -22.07
C LYS A 95 2.66 9.45 -22.18
N ASP A 96 2.14 8.79 -21.14
CA ASP A 96 1.97 7.33 -21.14
C ASP A 96 0.61 6.93 -21.72
N TYR A 97 -0.38 7.83 -21.72
CA TYR A 97 -1.73 7.55 -22.20
C TYR A 97 -1.76 7.28 -23.71
N ASP A 98 -1.15 8.17 -24.50
CA ASP A 98 -1.09 8.03 -25.95
C ASP A 98 -0.31 6.78 -26.37
N LEU A 99 0.75 6.45 -25.62
CA LEU A 99 1.59 5.28 -25.87
C LEU A 99 0.86 3.97 -25.54
N VAL A 100 0.08 3.94 -24.46
CA VAL A 100 -0.72 2.77 -24.05
C VAL A 100 -1.93 2.58 -24.97
N MET A 101 -2.54 3.67 -25.45
CA MET A 101 -3.68 3.61 -26.40
C MET A 101 -3.27 3.23 -27.82
N SER A 102 -2.00 3.40 -28.19
CA SER A 102 -1.47 2.92 -29.48
C SER A 102 -1.18 1.42 -29.52
N LEU A 103 -1.15 0.75 -28.34
CA LEU A 103 -0.97 -0.69 -28.27
C LEU A 103 -2.29 -1.43 -28.55
N PRO A 104 -2.27 -2.58 -29.24
CA PRO A 104 -3.46 -3.39 -29.53
C PRO A 104 -3.89 -4.17 -28.26
N VAL A 105 -4.20 -3.45 -27.18
CA VAL A 105 -4.64 -4.00 -25.89
C VAL A 105 -6.06 -3.50 -25.59
N PRO A 106 -6.99 -4.36 -25.16
CA PRO A 106 -8.35 -3.94 -24.83
C PRO A 106 -8.31 -2.91 -23.68
N THR A 107 -9.02 -1.80 -23.84
CA THR A 107 -9.11 -0.68 -22.89
C THR A 107 -9.49 -1.13 -21.48
N SER A 108 -10.34 -2.16 -21.36
CA SER A 108 -10.70 -2.77 -20.08
C SER A 108 -9.50 -3.33 -19.31
N SER A 109 -8.53 -3.93 -20.00
CA SER A 109 -7.31 -4.45 -19.36
C SER A 109 -6.41 -3.33 -18.83
N VAL A 110 -6.38 -2.18 -19.52
CA VAL A 110 -5.63 -1.01 -19.10
C VAL A 110 -6.25 -0.39 -17.84
N VAL A 111 -7.57 -0.18 -17.85
CA VAL A 111 -8.30 0.38 -16.70
C VAL A 111 -8.18 -0.56 -15.49
N LEU A 112 -8.40 -1.85 -15.68
CA LEU A 112 -8.32 -2.84 -14.60
C LEU A 112 -6.90 -2.90 -13.99
N SER A 113 -5.85 -2.81 -14.81
CA SER A 113 -4.46 -2.80 -14.31
C SER A 113 -4.15 -1.54 -13.49
N ARG A 114 -4.72 -0.39 -13.85
CA ARG A 114 -4.58 0.85 -13.08
C ARG A 114 -5.30 0.76 -11.73
N ILE A 115 -6.55 0.31 -11.72
CA ILE A 115 -7.31 0.08 -10.48
C ILE A 115 -6.59 -0.91 -9.58
N ALA A 116 -6.12 -2.04 -10.13
CA ALA A 116 -5.37 -3.04 -9.36
C ALA A 116 -4.08 -2.47 -8.77
N SER A 117 -3.38 -1.60 -9.50
CA SER A 117 -2.16 -0.97 -8.99
C SER A 117 -2.42 0.08 -7.89
N LEU A 118 -3.53 0.80 -7.96
CA LEU A 118 -3.98 1.72 -6.91
C LEU A 118 -4.40 0.94 -5.65
N TYR A 119 -5.15 -0.15 -5.84
CA TYR A 119 -5.54 -1.04 -4.75
C TYR A 119 -4.31 -1.65 -4.05
N ALA A 120 -3.34 -2.18 -4.82
CA ALA A 120 -2.13 -2.75 -4.27
C ALA A 120 -1.33 -1.73 -3.44
N MET A 121 -1.27 -0.47 -3.89
CA MET A 121 -0.59 0.60 -3.18
C MET A 121 -1.33 0.97 -1.88
N SER A 122 -2.65 1.15 -1.96
CA SER A 122 -3.49 1.42 -0.79
C SER A 122 -3.43 0.29 0.23
N LEU A 123 -3.46 -0.97 -0.23
CA LEU A 123 -3.34 -2.15 0.61
C LEU A 123 -1.97 -2.20 1.31
N LEU A 124 -0.88 -1.89 0.61
CA LEU A 124 0.46 -1.88 1.20
C LEU A 124 0.55 -0.90 2.36
N PHE A 125 0.05 0.33 2.21
CA PHE A 125 0.03 1.31 3.29
C PHE A 125 -0.94 0.94 4.41
N GLY A 126 -2.10 0.36 4.07
CA GLY A 126 -3.04 -0.16 5.04
C GLY A 126 -2.44 -1.25 5.92
N VAL A 127 -1.81 -2.25 5.30
CA VAL A 127 -1.10 -3.35 6.00
C VAL A 127 -0.04 -2.79 6.95
N LEU A 128 0.76 -1.83 6.49
CA LEU A 128 1.84 -1.23 7.25
C LEU A 128 1.35 -0.59 8.57
N VAL A 129 0.15 -0.02 8.56
CA VAL A 129 -0.44 0.64 9.74
C VAL A 129 -1.27 -0.35 10.56
N MET A 130 -2.10 -1.18 9.92
CA MET A 130 -3.06 -2.03 10.61
C MET A 130 -2.42 -3.23 11.29
N VAL A 131 -1.41 -3.86 10.66
CA VAL A 131 -0.79 -5.08 11.20
C VAL A 131 -0.12 -4.85 12.56
N PRO A 132 0.71 -3.82 12.78
CA PRO A 132 1.31 -3.57 14.09
C PRO A 132 0.26 -3.26 15.17
N ALA A 133 -0.77 -2.48 14.84
CA ALA A 133 -1.85 -2.17 15.77
C ALA A 133 -2.65 -3.42 16.17
N PHE A 134 -2.98 -4.27 15.20
CA PHE A 134 -3.67 -5.52 15.46
C PHE A 134 -2.82 -6.52 16.25
N ALA A 135 -1.51 -6.55 16.04
CA ALA A 135 -0.60 -7.37 16.84
C ALA A 135 -0.60 -6.95 18.31
N VAL A 136 -0.58 -5.64 18.59
CA VAL A 136 -0.69 -5.09 19.95
C VAL A 136 -2.05 -5.45 20.57
N TYR A 137 -3.14 -5.26 19.83
CA TYR A 137 -4.47 -5.63 20.29
C TYR A 137 -4.59 -7.11 20.59
N ALA A 138 -4.10 -7.98 19.71
CA ALA A 138 -4.15 -9.42 19.89
C ALA A 138 -3.37 -9.88 21.14
N SER A 139 -2.23 -9.24 21.44
CA SER A 139 -1.44 -9.54 22.63
C SER A 139 -2.10 -9.06 23.91
N ALA A 140 -2.88 -7.98 23.87
CA ALA A 140 -3.53 -7.38 25.04
C ALA A 140 -4.89 -8.02 25.38
N ALA A 141 -5.70 -8.32 24.35
CA ALA A 141 -7.10 -8.74 24.51
C ALA A 141 -7.32 -10.27 24.40
N GLY A 142 -6.31 -11.06 24.00
CA GLY A 142 -6.45 -12.50 23.84
C GLY A 142 -7.48 -12.88 22.78
N VAL A 143 -7.22 -12.52 21.52
CA VAL A 143 -8.18 -12.58 20.40
C VAL A 143 -8.51 -14.03 20.00
N SER A 144 -9.79 -14.32 19.80
CA SER A 144 -10.27 -15.60 19.27
C SER A 144 -9.91 -15.77 17.77
N ALA A 145 -9.94 -17.02 17.26
CA ALA A 145 -9.71 -17.30 15.84
C ALA A 145 -10.64 -16.50 14.91
N VAL A 146 -11.88 -16.30 15.31
CA VAL A 146 -12.86 -15.48 14.59
C VAL A 146 -12.42 -14.02 14.56
N GLY A 147 -11.90 -13.48 15.66
CA GLY A 147 -11.38 -12.12 15.71
C GLY A 147 -10.18 -11.91 14.77
N VAL A 148 -9.27 -12.86 14.71
CA VAL A 148 -8.14 -12.83 13.75
C VAL A 148 -8.64 -12.84 12.31
N ALA A 149 -9.64 -13.66 11.98
CA ALA A 149 -10.24 -13.69 10.65
C ALA A 149 -10.91 -12.34 10.28
N CYS A 150 -11.63 -11.71 11.23
CA CYS A 150 -12.22 -10.39 11.03
C CYS A 150 -11.16 -9.31 10.81
N MET A 151 -10.04 -9.34 11.53
CA MET A 151 -8.92 -8.41 11.33
C MET A 151 -8.28 -8.59 9.95
N ALA A 152 -8.02 -9.84 9.54
CA ALA A 152 -7.50 -10.13 8.21
C ALA A 152 -8.44 -9.64 7.10
N LEU A 153 -9.75 -9.86 7.27
CA LEU A 153 -10.76 -9.37 6.33
C LEU A 153 -10.78 -7.83 6.29
N SER A 154 -10.68 -7.16 7.43
CA SER A 154 -10.62 -5.70 7.51
C SER A 154 -9.42 -5.11 6.76
N ILE A 155 -8.25 -5.76 6.82
CA ILE A 155 -7.05 -5.35 6.09
C ILE A 155 -7.30 -5.37 4.57
N VAL A 156 -8.02 -6.38 4.09
CA VAL A 156 -8.30 -6.52 2.65
C VAL A 156 -9.40 -5.55 2.21
N LEU A 157 -10.42 -5.34 3.04
CA LEU A 157 -11.58 -4.51 2.67
C LEU A 157 -11.34 -3.00 2.88
N ALA A 158 -10.56 -2.61 3.88
CA ALA A 158 -10.30 -1.19 4.18
C ALA A 158 -9.79 -0.38 2.97
N PRO A 159 -8.88 -0.90 2.11
CA PRO A 159 -8.42 -0.19 0.92
C PRO A 159 -9.48 0.02 -0.17
N LEU A 160 -10.58 -0.76 -0.15
CA LEU A 160 -11.67 -0.60 -1.14
C LEU A 160 -12.46 0.69 -0.92
N LEU A 161 -12.57 1.15 0.32
CA LEU A 161 -13.29 2.36 0.69
C LEU A 161 -12.70 3.61 0.01
N PRO A 162 -11.39 3.92 0.16
CA PRO A 162 -10.78 5.05 -0.53
C PRO A 162 -10.72 4.86 -2.06
N LEU A 163 -10.65 3.62 -2.54
CA LEU A 163 -10.65 3.34 -3.96
C LEU A 163 -12.00 3.64 -4.61
N ALA A 164 -13.10 3.42 -3.88
CA ALA A 164 -14.45 3.74 -4.35
C ALA A 164 -14.74 5.26 -4.34
N ALA A 165 -13.96 6.03 -3.58
CA ALA A 165 -14.09 7.49 -3.48
C ALA A 165 -13.15 8.25 -4.44
N ALA A 166 -12.17 7.57 -5.04
CA ALA A 166 -11.15 8.15 -5.94
C ALA A 166 -11.54 8.04 -7.41
#